data_8de43ef1a1362bc49c4aa54ea3d6e3ab
#
_entry.id   8de43ef1a1362bc49c4aa54ea3d6e3ab
#
_cell.length_a   1.000
_cell.length_b   1.000
_cell.length_c   1.000
_cell.angle_alpha   90.00
_cell.angle_beta   90.00
_cell.angle_gamma   90.00
#
_symmetry.space_group_name_H-M   'P 1'
#
loop_
_entity.id
_entity.type
_entity.pdbx_description
1 polymer ?
#
loop_
_entity_poly.entity_id
_entity_poly.type
_entity_poly.pdbx_seq_one_letter_code
_entity_poly.pdbx_strand_id
1 'polypeptide(L)'
;MAALHPFFTQLGLRHPLIAAPMAAFSTPAMAAAVTNAGALGSLAIGAATVAQSRQMIEETQALTAGPINVNVFCHPPARRDAQREAAWLAYLAPLFAQAGIVPPTALEEIYKTFIEDEQAFRMLLDLHPAVVSFHFGLPRAEWLAAFRAAGIRTMATATNLDEARRIEQAGIDAIVAQGVEAGGHRGMFDPAAPDELLSTSVLVRLLAKHVQLPVIAAGGIMDGAGIQAALDLGAAGAQLGTAFLLCPESAANAGYRAMLQSDRAGATRLTAAISGRLARGMVNQLSVHGAANGAPPPADYPVAYDAGKQLHAAASKAGNHEFAAHWAGQGAPLIRAMPAADLVRVLMDEVDEVLRSR
;
A
#
# COMPACT_ATOMS: atom_id res chain seq x y z
N MET A 1 -9.39 1.69 -27.94
CA MET A 1 -9.18 1.05 -26.61
C MET A 1 -9.86 -0.33 -26.63
N ALA A 2 -9.22 -1.36 -26.03
CA ALA A 2 -9.94 -2.57 -25.64
C ALA A 2 -11.08 -2.18 -24.67
N ALA A 3 -12.19 -2.93 -24.69
CA ALA A 3 -13.30 -2.64 -23.79
C ALA A 3 -12.83 -2.71 -22.33
N LEU A 4 -13.20 -1.71 -21.54
CA LEU A 4 -12.89 -1.66 -20.10
C LEU A 4 -13.47 -2.91 -19.41
N HIS A 5 -12.65 -3.55 -18.54
CA HIS A 5 -13.07 -4.78 -17.87
C HIS A 5 -14.35 -4.54 -17.02
N PRO A 6 -15.30 -5.52 -16.98
CA PRO A 6 -16.56 -5.39 -16.24
C PRO A 6 -16.42 -4.95 -14.78
N PHE A 7 -15.36 -5.33 -14.10
CA PHE A 7 -15.08 -4.88 -12.72
C PHE A 7 -15.08 -3.34 -12.60
N PHE A 8 -14.46 -2.63 -13.55
CA PHE A 8 -14.41 -1.17 -13.56
C PHE A 8 -15.72 -0.53 -14.04
N THR A 9 -16.32 -1.08 -15.10
CA THR A 9 -17.58 -0.54 -15.65
C THR A 9 -18.75 -0.67 -14.68
N GLN A 10 -18.81 -1.77 -13.92
CA GLN A 10 -19.84 -1.97 -12.88
C GLN A 10 -19.67 -1.01 -11.68
N LEU A 11 -18.48 -0.50 -11.47
CA LEU A 11 -18.20 0.57 -10.49
C LEU A 11 -18.45 1.98 -11.07
N GLY A 12 -18.84 2.10 -12.35
CA GLY A 12 -19.01 3.40 -13.01
C GLY A 12 -17.71 4.12 -13.34
N LEU A 13 -16.57 3.43 -13.31
CA LEU A 13 -15.26 3.99 -13.64
C LEU A 13 -15.05 4.08 -15.16
N ARG A 14 -14.22 5.05 -15.57
CA ARG A 14 -13.89 5.28 -16.98
C ARG A 14 -12.53 4.72 -17.38
N HIS A 15 -11.67 4.45 -16.39
CA HIS A 15 -10.28 4.07 -16.59
C HIS A 15 -9.91 2.81 -15.81
N PRO A 16 -9.07 1.92 -16.35
CA PRO A 16 -8.58 0.72 -15.67
C PRO A 16 -7.44 1.07 -14.70
N LEU A 17 -7.64 2.10 -13.88
CA LEU A 17 -6.63 2.70 -13.02
C LEU A 17 -7.14 2.84 -11.59
N ILE A 18 -6.29 2.48 -10.63
CA ILE A 18 -6.51 2.64 -9.19
C ILE A 18 -5.33 3.43 -8.60
N ALA A 19 -5.60 4.50 -7.85
CA ALA A 19 -4.59 5.05 -6.95
C ALA A 19 -4.47 4.11 -5.75
N ALA A 20 -3.28 3.57 -5.50
CA ALA A 20 -3.06 2.63 -4.41
C ALA A 20 -3.38 3.25 -3.04
N PRO A 21 -3.97 2.48 -2.12
CA PRO A 21 -4.12 2.92 -0.74
C PRO A 21 -2.74 3.02 -0.08
N MET A 22 -2.39 4.20 0.41
CA MET A 22 -1.10 4.49 1.04
C MET A 22 -1.33 5.05 2.43
N ALA A 23 -1.08 4.23 3.47
CA ALA A 23 -1.28 4.63 4.87
C ALA A 23 -0.50 5.90 5.19
N ALA A 24 -1.16 6.87 5.81
CA ALA A 24 -0.68 8.21 6.11
C ALA A 24 -0.45 9.14 4.91
N PHE A 25 -0.59 8.69 3.66
CA PHE A 25 -0.34 9.53 2.48
C PHE A 25 -1.56 9.71 1.58
N SER A 26 -2.46 8.72 1.50
CA SER A 26 -3.75 8.87 0.85
C SER A 26 -4.66 9.78 1.67
N THR A 27 -5.03 10.92 1.11
CA THR A 27 -5.95 11.88 1.74
C THR A 27 -7.34 11.82 1.12
N PRO A 28 -8.39 12.31 1.80
CA PRO A 28 -9.71 12.50 1.20
C PRO A 28 -9.68 13.29 -0.10
N ALA A 29 -8.90 14.38 -0.14
CA ALA A 29 -8.74 15.21 -1.34
C ALA A 29 -8.11 14.44 -2.51
N MET A 30 -7.06 13.63 -2.26
CA MET A 30 -6.42 12.83 -3.30
C MET A 30 -7.35 11.73 -3.82
N ALA A 31 -8.01 10.99 -2.91
CA ALA A 31 -8.94 9.94 -3.31
C ALA A 31 -10.09 10.50 -4.14
N ALA A 32 -10.69 11.61 -3.73
CA ALA A 32 -11.76 12.28 -4.47
C ALA A 32 -11.30 12.82 -5.83
N ALA A 33 -10.11 13.44 -5.91
CA ALA A 33 -9.55 13.96 -7.17
C ALA A 33 -9.36 12.85 -8.21
N VAL A 34 -8.81 11.70 -7.78
CA VAL A 34 -8.64 10.51 -8.63
C VAL A 34 -10.00 9.96 -9.09
N THR A 35 -10.98 9.87 -8.18
CA THR A 35 -12.31 9.35 -8.49
C THR A 35 -13.04 10.28 -9.47
N ASN A 36 -13.01 11.58 -9.26
CA ASN A 36 -13.63 12.56 -10.15
C ASN A 36 -12.97 12.58 -11.54
N ALA A 37 -11.69 12.21 -11.64
CA ALA A 37 -11.01 12.00 -12.91
C ALA A 37 -11.37 10.69 -13.63
N GLY A 38 -12.16 9.78 -12.98
CA GLY A 38 -12.69 8.56 -13.60
C GLY A 38 -11.90 7.29 -13.31
N ALA A 39 -10.94 7.34 -12.40
CA ALA A 39 -10.20 6.21 -11.85
C ALA A 39 -10.70 5.85 -10.44
N LEU A 40 -10.21 4.81 -9.79
CA LEU A 40 -10.59 4.44 -8.43
C LEU A 40 -9.66 5.11 -7.41
N GLY A 41 -10.16 6.10 -6.68
CA GLY A 41 -9.45 6.69 -5.54
C GLY A 41 -9.49 5.77 -4.32
N SER A 42 -8.41 5.77 -3.52
CA SER A 42 -8.30 4.88 -2.37
C SER A 42 -7.90 5.63 -1.09
N LEU A 43 -8.48 5.20 0.03
CA LEU A 43 -8.05 5.51 1.38
C LEU A 43 -7.40 4.28 2.03
N ALA A 44 -6.41 4.47 2.89
CA ALA A 44 -5.82 3.42 3.70
C ALA A 44 -6.04 3.71 5.18
N ILE A 45 -6.90 2.93 5.83
CA ILE A 45 -7.31 3.16 7.22
C ILE A 45 -6.68 2.19 8.22
N GLY A 46 -5.89 1.22 7.77
CA GLY A 46 -5.27 0.20 8.63
C GLY A 46 -4.31 0.73 9.70
N ALA A 47 -3.93 2.01 9.64
CA ALA A 47 -3.08 2.68 10.62
C ALA A 47 -3.80 3.82 11.38
N ALA A 48 -5.12 3.94 11.22
CA ALA A 48 -5.95 4.98 11.81
C ALA A 48 -6.92 4.40 12.85
N THR A 49 -7.37 5.22 13.79
CA THR A 49 -8.47 4.83 14.68
C THR A 49 -9.80 4.78 13.93
N VAL A 50 -10.79 4.07 14.47
CA VAL A 50 -12.14 4.00 13.87
C VAL A 50 -12.75 5.40 13.66
N ALA A 51 -12.56 6.30 14.61
CA ALA A 51 -13.05 7.68 14.51
C ALA A 51 -12.37 8.47 13.37
N GLN A 52 -11.04 8.38 13.26
CA GLN A 52 -10.28 8.99 12.16
C GLN A 52 -10.68 8.38 10.82
N SER A 53 -10.85 7.06 10.76
CA SER A 53 -11.26 6.34 9.55
C SER A 53 -12.64 6.78 9.08
N ARG A 54 -13.61 6.91 10.00
CA ARG A 54 -14.93 7.42 9.70
C ARG A 54 -14.85 8.83 9.09
N GLN A 55 -14.13 9.72 9.75
CA GLN A 55 -13.94 11.08 9.28
C GLN A 55 -13.34 11.11 7.87
N MET A 56 -12.27 10.35 7.61
CA MET A 56 -11.65 10.30 6.28
C MET A 56 -12.62 9.81 5.19
N ILE A 57 -13.44 8.81 5.48
CA ILE A 57 -14.41 8.28 4.52
C ILE A 57 -15.51 9.31 4.26
N GLU A 58 -16.11 9.90 5.31
CA GLU A 58 -17.16 10.91 5.20
C GLU A 58 -16.68 12.16 4.45
N GLU A 59 -15.47 12.66 4.74
CA GLU A 59 -14.84 13.76 4.01
C GLU A 59 -14.65 13.42 2.52
N THR A 60 -14.24 12.19 2.21
CA THR A 60 -14.08 11.77 0.80
C THR A 60 -15.42 11.71 0.10
N GLN A 61 -16.46 11.15 0.75
CA GLN A 61 -17.82 11.06 0.20
C GLN A 61 -18.48 12.45 0.02
N ALA A 62 -18.07 13.43 0.81
CA ALA A 62 -18.50 14.82 0.61
C ALA A 62 -17.84 15.49 -0.61
N LEU A 63 -16.65 15.03 -1.03
CA LEU A 63 -15.87 15.59 -2.15
C LEU A 63 -16.14 14.88 -3.49
N THR A 64 -16.75 13.69 -3.47
CA THR A 64 -17.06 12.91 -4.68
C THR A 64 -18.31 12.06 -4.50
N ALA A 65 -19.14 12.00 -5.53
CA ALA A 65 -20.24 11.04 -5.61
C ALA A 65 -19.81 9.69 -6.28
N GLY A 66 -18.58 9.60 -6.73
CA GLY A 66 -18.06 8.40 -7.39
C GLY A 66 -17.57 7.33 -6.40
N PRO A 67 -17.20 6.15 -6.91
CA PRO A 67 -16.77 5.03 -6.08
C PRO A 67 -15.41 5.30 -5.43
N ILE A 68 -15.27 4.90 -4.17
CA ILE A 68 -13.99 4.91 -3.45
C ILE A 68 -13.64 3.52 -2.95
N ASN A 69 -12.35 3.23 -2.86
CA ASN A 69 -11.80 2.06 -2.20
C ASN A 69 -11.31 2.41 -0.80
N VAL A 70 -11.65 1.61 0.19
CA VAL A 70 -11.15 1.73 1.56
C VAL A 70 -10.35 0.48 1.90
N ASN A 71 -9.07 0.65 2.22
CA ASN A 71 -8.15 -0.44 2.50
C ASN A 71 -7.94 -0.65 3.99
N VAL A 72 -7.94 -1.91 4.40
CA VAL A 72 -7.65 -2.37 5.76
C VAL A 72 -6.53 -3.41 5.79
N PHE A 73 -5.90 -3.59 6.97
CA PHE A 73 -4.82 -4.55 7.19
C PHE A 73 -5.32 -5.78 7.93
N CYS A 74 -5.18 -6.96 7.30
CA CYS A 74 -5.62 -8.25 7.84
C CYS A 74 -4.43 -9.10 8.34
N HIS A 75 -3.41 -8.46 8.94
CA HIS A 75 -2.26 -9.20 9.49
C HIS A 75 -2.66 -10.02 10.72
N PRO A 76 -1.99 -11.16 11.00
CA PRO A 76 -2.11 -11.81 12.30
C PRO A 76 -1.68 -10.86 13.42
N PRO A 77 -2.25 -10.98 14.63
CA PRO A 77 -1.76 -10.26 15.81
C PRO A 77 -0.27 -10.49 16.03
N ALA A 78 0.44 -9.48 16.52
CA ALA A 78 1.88 -9.56 16.75
C ALA A 78 2.23 -10.64 17.78
N ARG A 79 3.25 -11.44 17.48
CA ARG A 79 3.83 -12.38 18.45
C ARG A 79 4.78 -11.59 19.34
N ARG A 80 4.36 -11.32 20.58
CA ARG A 80 5.18 -10.59 21.56
C ARG A 80 6.30 -11.51 22.06
N ASP A 81 7.53 -11.03 21.96
CA ASP A 81 8.75 -11.70 22.45
C ASP A 81 9.65 -10.65 23.12
N ALA A 82 9.63 -10.63 24.45
CA ALA A 82 10.34 -9.64 25.23
C ALA A 82 11.86 -9.68 25.00
N GLN A 83 12.45 -10.86 24.76
CA GLN A 83 13.87 -11.00 24.48
C GLN A 83 14.24 -10.41 23.11
N ARG A 84 13.47 -10.75 22.08
CA ARG A 84 13.62 -10.22 20.71
C ARG A 84 13.41 -8.70 20.68
N GLU A 85 12.38 -8.21 21.35
CA GLU A 85 12.07 -6.77 21.45
C GLU A 85 13.17 -6.00 22.16
N ALA A 86 13.69 -6.51 23.30
CA ALA A 86 14.80 -5.90 24.03
C ALA A 86 16.11 -5.93 23.22
N ALA A 87 16.42 -7.03 22.53
CA ALA A 87 17.61 -7.12 21.66
C ALA A 87 17.52 -6.11 20.51
N TRP A 88 16.34 -5.96 19.89
CA TRP A 88 16.11 -4.97 18.84
C TRP A 88 16.28 -3.54 19.34
N LEU A 89 15.68 -3.19 20.49
CA LEU A 89 15.85 -1.86 21.11
C LEU A 89 17.30 -1.56 21.46
N ALA A 90 18.01 -2.53 22.04
CA ALA A 90 19.44 -2.38 22.35
C ALA A 90 20.28 -2.16 21.08
N TYR A 91 19.95 -2.84 19.99
CA TYR A 91 20.61 -2.66 18.70
C TYR A 91 20.35 -1.28 18.09
N LEU A 92 19.14 -0.72 18.26
CA LEU A 92 18.81 0.63 17.80
C LEU A 92 19.32 1.75 18.71
N ALA A 93 19.82 1.45 19.91
CA ALA A 93 20.24 2.47 20.90
C ALA A 93 21.22 3.53 20.33
N PRO A 94 22.23 3.21 19.48
CA PRO A 94 23.08 4.23 18.87
C PRO A 94 22.31 5.22 17.99
N LEU A 95 21.27 4.76 17.27
CA LEU A 95 20.44 5.63 16.43
C LEU A 95 19.54 6.53 17.28
N PHE A 96 19.02 6.01 18.39
CA PHE A 96 18.25 6.80 19.36
C PHE A 96 19.13 7.90 19.98
N ALA A 97 20.37 7.59 20.37
CA ALA A 97 21.34 8.56 20.86
C ALA A 97 21.65 9.65 19.81
N GLN A 98 21.81 9.25 18.52
CA GLN A 98 21.99 10.18 17.41
C GLN A 98 20.78 11.12 17.23
N ALA A 99 19.56 10.62 17.47
CA ALA A 99 18.33 11.42 17.43
C ALA A 99 18.12 12.26 18.70
N GLY A 100 19.03 12.18 19.70
CA GLY A 100 18.96 12.95 20.94
C GLY A 100 17.91 12.46 21.93
N ILE A 101 17.47 11.22 21.85
CA ILE A 101 16.51 10.60 22.77
C ILE A 101 16.99 9.26 23.29
N VAL A 102 16.40 8.84 24.42
CA VAL A 102 16.64 7.51 25.01
C VAL A 102 15.66 6.53 24.37
N PRO A 103 16.08 5.28 24.04
CA PRO A 103 15.16 4.24 23.61
C PRO A 103 14.03 4.01 24.62
N PRO A 104 12.80 3.69 24.19
CA PRO A 104 11.74 3.31 25.12
C PRO A 104 12.10 2.02 25.87
N THR A 105 11.53 1.82 27.03
CA THR A 105 11.74 0.59 27.83
C THR A 105 10.94 -0.60 27.32
N ALA A 106 9.88 -0.34 26.58
CA ALA A 106 9.02 -1.35 25.93
C ALA A 106 8.46 -0.80 24.63
N LEU A 107 8.08 -1.70 23.72
CA LEU A 107 7.41 -1.38 22.46
C LEU A 107 5.92 -1.69 22.55
N GLU A 108 5.12 -0.95 21.79
CA GLU A 108 3.68 -1.10 21.70
C GLU A 108 3.25 -1.65 20.32
N GLU A 109 2.14 -2.38 20.30
CA GLU A 109 1.45 -2.77 19.08
C GLU A 109 0.58 -1.60 18.61
N ILE A 110 1.13 -0.76 17.73
CA ILE A 110 0.56 0.54 17.38
C ILE A 110 -0.60 0.48 16.35
N TYR A 111 -0.84 -0.68 15.75
CA TYR A 111 -1.92 -0.89 14.79
C TYR A 111 -2.74 -2.12 15.18
N LYS A 112 -4.05 -1.93 15.30
CA LYS A 112 -4.98 -3.04 15.49
C LYS A 112 -5.27 -3.70 14.14
N THR A 113 -5.17 -5.02 14.11
CA THR A 113 -5.53 -5.77 12.89
C THR A 113 -7.03 -5.73 12.65
N PHE A 114 -7.42 -5.61 11.36
CA PHE A 114 -8.83 -5.60 10.98
C PHE A 114 -9.55 -6.92 11.32
N ILE A 115 -8.87 -8.07 11.30
CA ILE A 115 -9.51 -9.37 11.58
C ILE A 115 -10.08 -9.48 13.00
N GLU A 116 -9.70 -8.57 13.90
CA GLU A 116 -10.19 -8.47 15.28
C GLU A 116 -10.93 -7.15 15.55
N ASP A 117 -11.13 -6.30 14.54
CA ASP A 117 -11.75 -4.99 14.70
C ASP A 117 -13.20 -4.95 14.20
N GLU A 118 -14.11 -5.46 15.02
CA GLU A 118 -15.55 -5.45 14.73
C GLU A 118 -16.10 -4.02 14.59
N GLN A 119 -15.52 -3.04 15.30
CA GLN A 119 -15.95 -1.64 15.19
C GLN A 119 -15.62 -1.06 13.81
N ALA A 120 -14.41 -1.33 13.29
CA ALA A 120 -14.04 -0.94 11.93
C ALA A 120 -14.90 -1.66 10.89
N PHE A 121 -15.18 -2.95 11.08
CA PHE A 121 -16.07 -3.72 10.19
C PHE A 121 -17.49 -3.10 10.13
N ARG A 122 -18.10 -2.83 11.29
CA ARG A 122 -19.43 -2.21 11.36
C ARG A 122 -19.45 -0.81 10.75
N MET A 123 -18.40 -0.01 10.98
CA MET A 123 -18.24 1.30 10.38
C MET A 123 -18.21 1.22 8.84
N LEU A 124 -17.49 0.24 8.27
CA LEU A 124 -17.45 0.06 6.82
C LEU A 124 -18.78 -0.35 6.23
N LEU A 125 -19.56 -1.19 6.93
CA LEU A 125 -20.93 -1.51 6.50
C LEU A 125 -21.86 -0.29 6.56
N ASP A 126 -21.73 0.53 7.59
CA ASP A 126 -22.51 1.74 7.80
C ASP A 126 -22.23 2.82 6.74
N LEU A 127 -20.94 3.09 6.46
CA LEU A 127 -20.50 4.11 5.50
C LEU A 127 -20.56 3.63 4.03
N HIS A 128 -20.67 2.35 3.81
CA HIS A 128 -20.93 1.74 2.52
C HIS A 128 -20.00 2.21 1.38
N PRO A 129 -18.65 2.13 1.50
CA PRO A 129 -17.77 2.44 0.40
C PRO A 129 -18.02 1.45 -0.75
N ALA A 130 -17.80 1.89 -1.99
CA ALA A 130 -18.03 1.03 -3.16
C ALA A 130 -17.10 -0.20 -3.17
N VAL A 131 -15.89 -0.06 -2.63
CA VAL A 131 -14.89 -1.13 -2.55
C VAL A 131 -14.23 -1.14 -1.17
N VAL A 132 -14.05 -2.35 -0.61
CA VAL A 132 -13.17 -2.59 0.54
C VAL A 132 -12.04 -3.50 0.09
N SER A 133 -10.79 -3.11 0.35
CA SER A 133 -9.63 -3.92 -0.03
C SER A 133 -8.81 -4.39 1.18
N PHE A 134 -8.23 -5.58 1.04
CA PHE A 134 -7.53 -6.29 2.11
C PHE A 134 -6.04 -6.44 1.78
N HIS A 135 -5.19 -6.16 2.76
CA HIS A 135 -3.75 -6.35 2.66
C HIS A 135 -3.26 -7.24 3.80
N PHE A 136 -2.26 -8.10 3.57
CA PHE A 136 -1.66 -9.06 4.51
C PHE A 136 -2.48 -10.32 4.79
N GLY A 137 -3.61 -10.52 4.17
CA GLY A 137 -4.50 -11.64 4.41
C GLY A 137 -5.94 -11.30 4.09
N LEU A 138 -6.84 -12.10 4.61
CA LEU A 138 -8.28 -11.98 4.40
C LEU A 138 -8.99 -11.81 5.74
N PRO A 139 -10.13 -11.09 5.77
CA PRO A 139 -10.98 -11.02 6.96
C PRO A 139 -11.75 -12.33 7.14
N ARG A 140 -12.56 -12.39 8.20
CA ARG A 140 -13.44 -13.53 8.50
C ARG A 140 -14.45 -13.75 7.37
N ALA A 141 -14.78 -15.01 7.12
CA ALA A 141 -15.71 -15.38 6.03
C ALA A 141 -17.10 -14.74 6.18
N GLU A 142 -17.60 -14.62 7.41
CA GLU A 142 -18.87 -13.95 7.71
C GLU A 142 -18.85 -12.46 7.38
N TRP A 143 -17.71 -11.79 7.51
CA TRP A 143 -17.56 -10.37 7.12
C TRP A 143 -17.55 -10.20 5.60
N LEU A 144 -16.88 -11.13 4.88
CA LEU A 144 -16.94 -11.14 3.41
C LEU A 144 -18.36 -11.37 2.90
N ALA A 145 -19.12 -12.28 3.54
CA ALA A 145 -20.51 -12.52 3.21
C ALA A 145 -21.38 -11.26 3.47
N ALA A 146 -21.11 -10.53 4.57
CA ALA A 146 -21.83 -9.29 4.89
C ALA A 146 -21.50 -8.16 3.89
N PHE A 147 -20.25 -7.96 3.50
CA PHE A 147 -19.88 -7.00 2.46
C PHE A 147 -20.57 -7.31 1.13
N ARG A 148 -20.59 -8.59 0.72
CA ARG A 148 -21.28 -9.03 -0.49
C ARG A 148 -22.79 -8.77 -0.41
N ALA A 149 -23.42 -9.09 0.72
CA ALA A 149 -24.85 -8.85 0.94
C ALA A 149 -25.21 -7.36 0.91
N ALA A 150 -24.29 -6.51 1.37
CA ALA A 150 -24.41 -5.05 1.28
C ALA A 150 -24.11 -4.49 -0.14
N GLY A 151 -23.65 -5.31 -1.09
CA GLY A 151 -23.26 -4.84 -2.43
C GLY A 151 -21.90 -4.14 -2.48
N ILE A 152 -21.11 -4.23 -1.42
CA ILE A 152 -19.75 -3.70 -1.36
C ILE A 152 -18.82 -4.67 -2.09
N ARG A 153 -18.07 -4.19 -3.09
CA ARG A 153 -17.08 -4.99 -3.80
C ARG A 153 -15.83 -5.17 -2.95
N THR A 154 -15.12 -6.27 -3.18
CA THR A 154 -13.95 -6.61 -2.40
C THR A 154 -12.72 -6.84 -3.28
N MET A 155 -11.54 -6.42 -2.81
CA MET A 155 -10.25 -6.73 -3.44
C MET A 155 -9.28 -7.26 -2.39
N ALA A 156 -8.33 -8.11 -2.77
CA ALA A 156 -7.25 -8.53 -1.87
C ALA A 156 -5.92 -8.61 -2.60
N THR A 157 -4.83 -8.33 -1.87
CA THR A 157 -3.47 -8.38 -2.41
C THR A 157 -2.93 -9.80 -2.36
N ALA A 158 -2.36 -10.26 -3.50
CA ALA A 158 -1.58 -11.49 -3.60
C ALA A 158 -0.16 -11.20 -4.07
N THR A 159 0.82 -11.92 -3.56
CA THR A 159 2.23 -11.89 -3.95
C THR A 159 2.67 -13.15 -4.69
N ASN A 160 1.84 -14.19 -4.67
CA ASN A 160 2.07 -15.48 -5.31
C ASN A 160 0.73 -16.15 -5.73
N LEU A 161 0.83 -17.29 -6.41
CA LEU A 161 -0.33 -18.00 -6.92
C LEU A 161 -1.19 -18.65 -5.81
N ASP A 162 -0.57 -19.14 -4.74
CA ASP A 162 -1.32 -19.80 -3.65
C ASP A 162 -2.18 -18.80 -2.88
N GLU A 163 -1.67 -17.60 -2.63
CA GLU A 163 -2.46 -16.50 -2.08
C GLU A 163 -3.62 -16.12 -3.00
N ALA A 164 -3.37 -16.01 -4.31
CA ALA A 164 -4.40 -15.70 -5.29
C ALA A 164 -5.53 -16.75 -5.33
N ARG A 165 -5.20 -18.03 -5.25
CA ARG A 165 -6.19 -19.12 -5.15
C ARG A 165 -7.01 -19.05 -3.85
N ARG A 166 -6.38 -18.72 -2.73
CA ARG A 166 -7.08 -18.51 -1.46
C ARG A 166 -8.04 -17.32 -1.52
N ILE A 167 -7.64 -16.24 -2.19
CA ILE A 167 -8.49 -15.07 -2.46
C ILE A 167 -9.71 -15.47 -3.30
N GLU A 168 -9.50 -16.21 -4.36
CA GLU A 168 -10.58 -16.69 -5.25
C GLU A 168 -11.56 -17.61 -4.51
N GLN A 169 -11.04 -18.56 -3.73
CA GLN A 169 -11.85 -19.47 -2.91
C GLN A 169 -12.67 -18.74 -1.85
N ALA A 170 -12.17 -17.63 -1.31
CA ALA A 170 -12.90 -16.80 -0.36
C ALA A 170 -14.02 -15.98 -1.00
N GLY A 171 -14.10 -15.95 -2.34
CA GLY A 171 -15.13 -15.25 -3.10
C GLY A 171 -14.94 -13.73 -3.10
N ILE A 172 -13.70 -13.26 -3.11
CA ILE A 172 -13.30 -11.87 -3.38
C ILE A 172 -13.59 -11.53 -4.84
N ASP A 173 -13.83 -10.24 -5.15
CA ASP A 173 -14.23 -9.81 -6.51
C ASP A 173 -13.03 -9.51 -7.43
N ALA A 174 -11.86 -9.13 -6.90
CA ALA A 174 -10.65 -8.88 -7.68
C ALA A 174 -9.35 -9.10 -6.88
N ILE A 175 -8.26 -9.43 -7.57
CA ILE A 175 -6.93 -9.65 -6.99
C ILE A 175 -6.01 -8.51 -7.35
N VAL A 176 -5.34 -7.92 -6.36
CA VAL A 176 -4.22 -7.00 -6.59
C VAL A 176 -2.93 -7.80 -6.62
N ALA A 177 -2.36 -8.01 -7.80
CA ALA A 177 -1.09 -8.71 -8.01
C ALA A 177 0.08 -7.79 -7.67
N GLN A 178 0.61 -7.91 -6.46
CA GLN A 178 1.71 -7.07 -6.00
C GLN A 178 3.06 -7.68 -6.34
N GLY A 179 3.70 -7.16 -7.39
CA GLY A 179 5.08 -7.50 -7.74
C GLY A 179 6.11 -7.00 -6.73
N VAL A 180 7.33 -7.54 -6.83
CA VAL A 180 8.45 -7.15 -5.94
C VAL A 180 8.88 -5.70 -6.10
N GLU A 181 8.57 -5.07 -7.22
CA GLU A 181 8.86 -3.66 -7.53
C GLU A 181 8.01 -2.68 -6.72
N ALA A 182 6.90 -3.14 -6.16
CA ALA A 182 5.96 -2.29 -5.42
C ALA A 182 6.60 -1.66 -4.19
N GLY A 183 6.30 -0.38 -3.93
CA GLY A 183 6.63 0.31 -2.68
C GLY A 183 5.74 -0.12 -1.53
N GLY A 184 6.23 0.10 -0.30
CA GLY A 184 5.53 -0.28 0.92
C GLY A 184 5.66 -1.77 1.24
N HIS A 185 4.81 -2.23 2.15
CA HIS A 185 4.86 -3.60 2.68
C HIS A 185 4.51 -4.65 1.62
N ARG A 186 5.27 -5.76 1.63
CA ARG A 186 4.88 -6.96 0.91
C ARG A 186 3.57 -7.51 1.49
N GLY A 187 2.60 -7.72 0.61
CA GLY A 187 1.25 -8.15 0.96
C GLY A 187 1.11 -9.62 1.34
N MET A 188 2.22 -10.34 1.55
CA MET A 188 2.23 -11.76 1.89
C MET A 188 1.29 -12.08 3.05
N PHE A 189 0.59 -13.19 2.98
CA PHE A 189 -0.30 -13.65 4.06
C PHE A 189 0.50 -14.16 5.26
N ASP A 190 1.53 -14.96 4.99
CA ASP A 190 2.47 -15.42 6.01
C ASP A 190 3.81 -14.69 5.85
N PRO A 191 4.17 -13.80 6.79
CA PRO A 191 5.45 -13.08 6.71
C PRO A 191 6.67 -13.97 6.97
N ALA A 192 6.48 -15.18 7.49
CA ALA A 192 7.56 -16.13 7.72
C ALA A 192 7.83 -17.06 6.53
N ALA A 193 6.90 -17.12 5.56
CA ALA A 193 7.09 -17.88 4.34
C ALA A 193 8.20 -17.26 3.46
N PRO A 194 8.92 -18.05 2.65
CA PRO A 194 9.80 -17.51 1.62
C PRO A 194 9.04 -16.61 0.64
N ASP A 195 9.53 -15.39 0.40
CA ASP A 195 9.01 -14.54 -0.67
C ASP A 195 9.67 -14.93 -1.99
N GLU A 196 8.89 -15.35 -2.97
CA GLU A 196 9.37 -15.71 -4.31
C GLU A 196 9.87 -14.51 -5.12
N LEU A 197 9.67 -13.29 -4.62
CA LEU A 197 10.13 -12.04 -5.22
C LEU A 197 9.72 -11.89 -6.70
N LEU A 198 8.53 -12.37 -7.06
CA LEU A 198 8.03 -12.32 -8.43
C LEU A 198 7.91 -10.87 -8.89
N SER A 199 8.38 -10.59 -10.12
CA SER A 199 8.15 -9.31 -10.77
C SER A 199 6.66 -9.13 -11.07
N THR A 200 6.22 -7.88 -11.18
CA THR A 200 4.83 -7.54 -11.53
C THR A 200 4.41 -8.22 -12.83
N SER A 201 5.27 -8.23 -13.84
CA SER A 201 4.98 -8.86 -15.14
C SER A 201 4.81 -10.38 -15.05
N VAL A 202 5.69 -11.07 -14.32
CA VAL A 202 5.60 -12.52 -14.12
C VAL A 202 4.37 -12.87 -13.29
N LEU A 203 4.14 -12.16 -12.18
CA LEU A 203 3.01 -12.42 -11.29
C LEU A 203 1.68 -12.19 -12.01
N VAL A 204 1.49 -11.06 -12.69
CA VAL A 204 0.27 -10.77 -13.47
C VAL A 204 0.01 -11.88 -14.49
N ARG A 205 1.04 -12.26 -15.26
CA ARG A 205 0.88 -13.31 -16.28
C ARG A 205 0.55 -14.67 -15.68
N LEU A 206 1.17 -15.01 -14.54
CA LEU A 206 0.90 -16.24 -13.81
C LEU A 206 -0.55 -16.26 -13.33
N LEU A 207 -1.00 -15.19 -12.64
CA LEU A 207 -2.35 -15.12 -12.10
C LEU A 207 -3.40 -15.10 -13.21
N ALA A 208 -3.24 -14.29 -14.26
CA ALA A 208 -4.18 -14.21 -15.37
C ALA A 208 -4.40 -15.54 -16.11
N LYS A 209 -3.47 -16.52 -15.96
CA LYS A 209 -3.62 -17.87 -16.51
C LYS A 209 -4.27 -18.87 -15.56
N HIS A 210 -4.25 -18.64 -14.27
CA HIS A 210 -4.57 -19.66 -13.27
C HIS A 210 -5.74 -19.31 -12.35
N VAL A 211 -6.23 -18.06 -12.38
CA VAL A 211 -7.43 -17.64 -11.65
C VAL A 211 -8.46 -17.04 -12.60
N GLN A 212 -9.72 -17.05 -12.20
CA GLN A 212 -10.82 -16.49 -12.98
C GLN A 212 -11.14 -15.03 -12.59
N LEU A 213 -10.62 -14.57 -11.46
CA LEU A 213 -10.85 -13.22 -10.98
C LEU A 213 -10.08 -12.19 -11.80
N PRO A 214 -10.60 -10.95 -11.94
CA PRO A 214 -9.85 -9.85 -12.51
C PRO A 214 -8.58 -9.58 -11.69
N VAL A 215 -7.44 -9.48 -12.39
CA VAL A 215 -6.12 -9.23 -11.83
C VAL A 215 -5.77 -7.77 -12.04
N ILE A 216 -5.45 -7.05 -10.98
CA ILE A 216 -5.00 -5.64 -10.98
C ILE A 216 -3.48 -5.64 -10.77
N ALA A 217 -2.72 -5.17 -11.74
CA ALA A 217 -1.26 -5.10 -11.66
C ALA A 217 -0.82 -4.01 -10.68
N ALA A 218 0.08 -4.31 -9.73
CA ALA A 218 0.63 -3.33 -8.78
C ALA A 218 2.13 -3.53 -8.59
N GLY A 219 2.91 -2.50 -8.85
CA GLY A 219 4.36 -2.48 -8.65
C GLY A 219 5.12 -1.94 -9.86
N GLY A 220 5.95 -0.91 -9.64
CA GLY A 220 6.83 -0.35 -10.65
C GLY A 220 6.16 0.45 -11.77
N ILE A 221 4.85 0.46 -11.86
CA ILE A 221 4.10 1.14 -12.94
C ILE A 221 4.03 2.64 -12.65
N MET A 222 4.49 3.48 -13.59
CA MET A 222 4.62 4.93 -13.39
C MET A 222 4.07 5.79 -14.53
N ASP A 223 3.74 5.18 -15.68
CA ASP A 223 3.31 5.84 -16.90
C ASP A 223 2.30 5.00 -17.70
N GLY A 224 1.76 5.57 -18.79
CA GLY A 224 0.78 4.89 -19.64
C GLY A 224 1.35 3.68 -20.38
N ALA A 225 2.65 3.67 -20.69
CA ALA A 225 3.30 2.52 -21.31
C ALA A 225 3.33 1.32 -20.35
N GLY A 226 3.65 1.56 -19.08
CA GLY A 226 3.61 0.53 -18.03
C GLY A 226 2.19 0.03 -17.76
N ILE A 227 1.18 0.91 -17.77
CA ILE A 227 -0.24 0.51 -17.67
C ILE A 227 -0.61 -0.39 -18.84
N GLN A 228 -0.32 0.04 -20.08
CA GLN A 228 -0.67 -0.74 -21.26
C GLN A 228 0.05 -2.10 -21.30
N ALA A 229 1.33 -2.15 -20.89
CA ALA A 229 2.07 -3.40 -20.78
C ALA A 229 1.42 -4.38 -19.78
N ALA A 230 0.92 -3.88 -18.65
CA ALA A 230 0.19 -4.71 -17.68
C ALA A 230 -1.13 -5.25 -18.26
N LEU A 231 -1.88 -4.42 -19.01
CA LEU A 231 -3.11 -4.85 -19.71
C LEU A 231 -2.81 -5.91 -20.76
N ASP A 232 -1.74 -5.77 -21.54
CA ASP A 232 -1.30 -6.75 -22.56
C ASP A 232 -0.89 -8.09 -21.92
N LEU A 233 -0.39 -8.07 -20.69
CA LEU A 233 -0.09 -9.30 -19.94
C LEU A 233 -1.34 -9.99 -19.38
N GLY A 234 -2.51 -9.38 -19.50
CA GLY A 234 -3.80 -9.92 -19.08
C GLY A 234 -4.33 -9.34 -17.77
N ALA A 235 -3.76 -8.23 -17.28
CA ALA A 235 -4.37 -7.50 -16.18
C ALA A 235 -5.68 -6.85 -16.61
N ALA A 236 -6.65 -6.77 -15.71
CA ALA A 236 -7.88 -6.01 -15.88
C ALA A 236 -7.68 -4.50 -15.69
N GLY A 237 -6.62 -4.11 -14.97
CA GLY A 237 -6.26 -2.74 -14.68
C GLY A 237 -4.92 -2.64 -13.94
N ALA A 238 -4.53 -1.42 -13.59
CA ALA A 238 -3.28 -1.13 -12.86
C ALA A 238 -3.54 -0.32 -11.59
N GLN A 239 -2.80 -0.62 -10.52
CA GLN A 239 -2.80 0.12 -9.26
C GLN A 239 -1.45 0.78 -9.06
N LEU A 240 -1.40 2.11 -9.02
CA LEU A 240 -0.21 2.92 -8.91
C LEU A 240 -0.16 3.60 -7.52
N GLY A 241 0.95 3.43 -6.80
CA GLY A 241 1.18 4.08 -5.50
C GLY A 241 2.16 5.23 -5.61
N THR A 242 3.44 4.92 -5.81
CA THR A 242 4.54 5.88 -5.84
C THR A 242 4.29 7.04 -6.80
N ALA A 243 3.63 6.80 -7.92
CA ALA A 243 3.27 7.83 -8.90
C ALA A 243 2.46 8.99 -8.30
N PHE A 244 1.64 8.74 -7.27
CA PHE A 244 0.78 9.73 -6.63
C PHE A 244 1.42 10.44 -5.44
N LEU A 245 2.61 10.06 -4.98
CA LEU A 245 3.22 10.62 -3.76
C LEU A 245 3.62 12.10 -3.91
N LEU A 246 3.96 12.57 -5.10
CA LEU A 246 4.28 13.99 -5.35
C LEU A 246 3.06 14.83 -5.75
N CYS A 247 1.86 14.25 -5.83
CA CYS A 247 0.64 15.05 -6.01
C CYS A 247 0.47 16.04 -4.84
N PRO A 248 0.07 17.28 -5.07
CA PRO A 248 -0.17 18.25 -4.01
C PRO A 248 -1.15 17.75 -2.94
N GLU A 249 -2.12 16.93 -3.34
CA GLU A 249 -3.14 16.36 -2.46
C GLU A 249 -2.60 15.24 -1.55
N SER A 250 -1.41 14.70 -1.84
CA SER A 250 -0.77 13.68 -0.97
C SER A 250 -0.26 14.31 0.33
N ALA A 251 -0.40 13.59 1.44
CA ALA A 251 0.15 14.00 2.74
C ALA A 251 1.66 13.75 2.88
N ALA A 252 2.39 13.47 1.79
CA ALA A 252 3.85 13.36 1.83
C ALA A 252 4.47 14.69 2.28
N ASN A 253 5.24 14.67 3.37
CA ASN A 253 5.90 15.85 3.93
C ASN A 253 7.08 16.33 3.05
N ALA A 254 7.61 17.52 3.35
CA ALA A 254 8.69 18.12 2.59
C ALA A 254 9.94 17.23 2.50
N GLY A 255 10.33 16.56 3.58
CA GLY A 255 11.49 15.65 3.59
C GLY A 255 11.29 14.44 2.67
N TYR A 256 10.09 13.85 2.65
CA TYR A 256 9.77 12.74 1.76
C TYR A 256 9.74 13.18 0.29
N ARG A 257 9.11 14.34 0.01
CA ARG A 257 9.08 14.93 -1.34
C ARG A 257 10.49 15.23 -1.85
N ALA A 258 11.35 15.83 -1.03
CA ALA A 258 12.74 16.09 -1.37
C ALA A 258 13.52 14.80 -1.68
N MET A 259 13.31 13.74 -0.90
CA MET A 259 13.93 12.43 -1.12
C MET A 259 13.48 11.83 -2.47
N LEU A 260 12.17 11.88 -2.78
CA LEU A 260 11.62 11.38 -4.06
C LEU A 260 12.10 12.15 -5.28
N GLN A 261 12.45 13.43 -5.11
CA GLN A 261 12.97 14.31 -6.18
C GLN A 261 14.50 14.29 -6.31
N SER A 262 15.19 13.52 -5.47
CA SER A 262 16.65 13.38 -5.48
C SER A 262 17.09 12.10 -6.21
N ASP A 263 18.39 12.00 -6.54
CA ASP A 263 19.01 10.79 -7.10
C ASP A 263 18.82 9.54 -6.22
N ARG A 264 18.52 9.74 -4.92
CA ARG A 264 18.25 8.66 -3.97
C ARG A 264 16.96 7.91 -4.27
N ALA A 265 16.04 8.47 -5.05
CA ALA A 265 14.82 7.79 -5.47
C ALA A 265 15.11 6.48 -6.25
N GLY A 266 16.26 6.40 -6.94
CA GLY A 266 16.71 5.20 -7.65
C GLY A 266 17.16 4.05 -6.73
N ALA A 267 17.43 4.33 -5.46
CA ALA A 267 17.94 3.33 -4.51
C ALA A 267 16.83 2.85 -3.56
N THR A 268 16.01 1.89 -3.99
CA THR A 268 14.99 1.25 -3.13
C THR A 268 15.41 -0.16 -2.74
N ARG A 269 15.06 -0.59 -1.51
CA ARG A 269 15.33 -1.96 -1.01
C ARG A 269 14.16 -2.46 -0.15
N LEU A 270 14.02 -3.78 -0.13
CA LEU A 270 13.17 -4.45 0.85
C LEU A 270 13.89 -4.49 2.20
N THR A 271 13.18 -4.13 3.26
CA THR A 271 13.69 -4.17 4.64
C THR A 271 12.57 -4.48 5.62
N ALA A 272 12.88 -5.25 6.66
CA ALA A 272 12.00 -5.43 7.82
C ALA A 272 12.40 -4.51 8.99
N ALA A 273 13.54 -3.81 8.91
CA ALA A 273 14.12 -3.03 10.01
C ALA A 273 13.22 -1.89 10.50
N ILE A 274 12.37 -1.34 9.65
CA ILE A 274 11.54 -0.19 10.01
C ILE A 274 10.27 -0.63 10.76
N SER A 275 9.63 -1.73 10.30
CA SER A 275 8.29 -2.09 10.78
C SER A 275 8.17 -3.51 11.35
N GLY A 276 9.18 -4.36 11.21
CA GLY A 276 9.12 -5.77 11.56
C GLY A 276 8.62 -6.68 10.42
N ARG A 277 8.21 -6.10 9.27
CA ARG A 277 7.73 -6.82 8.10
C ARG A 277 8.37 -6.27 6.84
N LEU A 278 8.67 -7.14 5.87
CA LEU A 278 9.30 -6.74 4.62
C LEU A 278 8.49 -5.64 3.93
N ALA A 279 9.15 -4.51 3.64
CA ALA A 279 8.58 -3.39 2.92
C ALA A 279 9.66 -2.75 2.03
N ARG A 280 9.27 -2.27 0.84
CA ARG A 280 10.20 -1.58 -0.06
C ARG A 280 10.15 -0.08 0.18
N GLY A 281 11.29 0.50 0.45
CA GLY A 281 11.46 1.94 0.60
C GLY A 281 12.78 2.44 0.03
N MET A 282 12.92 3.75 -0.05
CA MET A 282 14.20 4.40 -0.37
C MET A 282 15.21 4.10 0.74
N VAL A 283 16.45 3.80 0.33
CA VAL A 283 17.53 3.46 1.25
C VAL A 283 17.85 4.65 2.16
N ASN A 284 17.87 4.40 3.46
CA ASN A 284 18.21 5.38 4.49
C ASN A 284 19.04 4.72 5.59
N GLN A 285 19.48 5.50 6.59
CA GLN A 285 20.35 5.03 7.65
C GLN A 285 19.71 3.89 8.46
N LEU A 286 18.40 3.95 8.77
CA LEU A 286 17.73 2.88 9.51
C LEU A 286 17.70 1.57 8.73
N SER A 287 17.40 1.62 7.43
CA SER A 287 17.39 0.43 6.56
C SER A 287 18.79 -0.17 6.40
N VAL A 288 19.84 0.66 6.30
CA VAL A 288 21.26 0.22 6.23
C VAL A 288 21.69 -0.41 7.56
N HIS A 289 21.35 0.26 8.69
CA HIS A 289 21.67 -0.27 10.01
C HIS A 289 21.02 -1.64 10.25
N GLY A 290 19.76 -1.79 9.92
CA GLY A 290 19.04 -3.06 10.07
C GLY A 290 19.46 -4.16 9.10
N ALA A 291 20.20 -3.84 8.04
CA ALA A 291 20.77 -4.81 7.10
C ALA A 291 22.25 -5.17 7.41
N ALA A 292 22.83 -4.61 8.47
CA ALA A 292 24.23 -4.86 8.84
C ALA A 292 24.44 -6.31 9.33
N ASN A 293 25.62 -6.84 9.09
CA ASN A 293 25.99 -8.17 9.59
C ASN A 293 25.89 -8.23 11.11
N GLY A 294 25.18 -9.24 11.63
CA GLY A 294 24.96 -9.40 13.07
C GLY A 294 23.76 -8.59 13.63
N ALA A 295 23.02 -7.88 12.79
CA ALA A 295 21.76 -7.26 13.23
C ALA A 295 20.79 -8.34 13.75
N PRO A 296 20.22 -8.19 14.95
CA PRO A 296 19.21 -9.12 15.44
C PRO A 296 17.92 -8.97 14.60
N PRO A 297 17.07 -9.99 14.55
CA PRO A 297 15.77 -9.86 13.90
C PRO A 297 14.96 -8.75 14.60
N PRO A 298 14.30 -7.87 13.83
CA PRO A 298 13.45 -6.83 14.42
C PRO A 298 12.28 -7.47 15.18
N ALA A 299 11.70 -6.75 16.13
CA ALA A 299 10.43 -7.13 16.76
C ALA A 299 9.37 -7.40 15.69
N ASP A 300 8.34 -8.16 16.04
CA ASP A 300 7.28 -8.51 15.09
C ASP A 300 6.50 -7.27 14.62
N TYR A 301 5.87 -7.35 13.43
CA TYR A 301 4.99 -6.28 12.94
C TYR A 301 3.66 -6.26 13.72
N PRO A 302 3.14 -5.11 14.14
CA PRO A 302 3.66 -3.75 13.93
C PRO A 302 4.50 -3.20 15.12
N VAL A 303 4.95 -4.06 16.03
CA VAL A 303 5.68 -3.68 17.27
C VAL A 303 7.01 -2.97 16.93
N ALA A 304 7.79 -3.49 15.98
CA ALA A 304 9.03 -2.81 15.56
C ALA A 304 8.78 -1.42 14.98
N TYR A 305 7.61 -1.20 14.38
CA TYR A 305 7.27 0.09 13.78
C TYR A 305 7.12 1.20 14.82
N ASP A 306 6.75 0.86 16.07
CA ASP A 306 6.73 1.81 17.17
C ASP A 306 8.12 2.43 17.41
N ALA A 307 9.18 1.61 17.50
CA ALA A 307 10.55 2.12 17.61
C ALA A 307 10.94 3.02 16.42
N GLY A 308 10.66 2.57 15.19
CA GLY A 308 10.95 3.35 13.98
C GLY A 308 10.24 4.71 13.96
N LYS A 309 8.97 4.76 14.38
CA LYS A 309 8.19 6.01 14.46
C LYS A 309 8.70 6.96 15.52
N GLN A 310 9.04 6.47 16.73
CA GLN A 310 9.60 7.28 17.79
C GLN A 310 10.94 7.90 17.36
N LEU A 311 11.81 7.08 16.77
CA LEU A 311 13.11 7.51 16.25
C LEU A 311 12.95 8.58 15.16
N HIS A 312 12.08 8.35 14.17
CA HIS A 312 11.80 9.32 13.11
C HIS A 312 11.19 10.60 13.67
N ALA A 313 10.23 10.53 14.58
CA ALA A 313 9.59 11.70 15.18
C ALA A 313 10.57 12.59 15.93
N ALA A 314 11.57 12.01 16.61
CA ALA A 314 12.62 12.78 17.28
C ALA A 314 13.57 13.43 16.27
N ALA A 315 14.12 12.65 15.34
CA ALA A 315 15.11 13.10 14.37
C ALA A 315 14.57 14.15 13.39
N SER A 316 13.32 14.04 13.00
CA SER A 316 12.68 14.97 12.05
C SER A 316 12.56 16.40 12.61
N LYS A 317 12.53 16.58 13.93
CA LYS A 317 12.54 17.91 14.57
C LYS A 317 13.84 18.69 14.27
N ALA A 318 14.93 17.96 14.03
CA ALA A 318 16.22 18.52 13.61
C ALA A 318 16.43 18.45 12.08
N GLY A 319 15.37 18.17 11.30
CA GLY A 319 15.45 18.03 9.85
C GLY A 319 16.11 16.73 9.37
N ASN A 320 16.35 15.76 10.26
CA ASN A 320 16.92 14.48 9.89
C ASN A 320 15.80 13.47 9.55
N HIS A 321 15.72 13.05 8.29
CA HIS A 321 14.73 12.11 7.78
C HIS A 321 15.31 10.69 7.50
N GLU A 322 16.54 10.41 7.96
CA GLU A 322 17.23 9.14 7.71
C GLU A 322 16.65 7.93 8.47
N PHE A 323 15.63 8.15 9.29
CA PHE A 323 14.91 7.09 10.00
C PHE A 323 13.45 6.95 9.55
N ALA A 324 13.06 7.68 8.51
CA ALA A 324 11.69 7.69 8.03
C ALA A 324 11.33 6.43 7.24
N ALA A 325 10.06 6.05 7.29
CA ALA A 325 9.48 5.04 6.43
C ALA A 325 9.12 5.65 5.04
N HIS A 326 10.13 5.96 4.26
CA HIS A 326 9.97 6.51 2.92
C HIS A 326 9.72 5.38 1.91
N TRP A 327 8.50 4.82 1.95
CA TRP A 327 8.09 3.70 1.10
C TRP A 327 7.96 4.10 -0.35
N ALA A 328 8.77 3.52 -1.24
CA ALA A 328 8.73 3.80 -2.66
C ALA A 328 9.03 2.53 -3.47
N GLY A 329 8.35 2.36 -4.60
CA GLY A 329 8.62 1.29 -5.56
C GLY A 329 9.86 1.57 -6.40
N GLN A 330 10.31 0.58 -7.16
CA GLN A 330 11.49 0.69 -8.04
C GLN A 330 11.30 1.70 -9.16
N GLY A 331 10.06 2.04 -9.53
CA GLY A 331 9.76 3.08 -10.52
C GLY A 331 9.90 4.51 -9.98
N ALA A 332 10.29 4.72 -8.71
CA ALA A 332 10.35 6.06 -8.11
C ALA A 332 11.13 7.13 -8.92
N PRO A 333 12.22 6.82 -9.66
CA PRO A 333 12.87 7.81 -10.51
C PRO A 333 11.99 8.40 -11.62
N LEU A 334 10.89 7.74 -11.97
CA LEU A 334 9.94 8.18 -12.99
C LEU A 334 8.79 9.02 -12.43
N ILE A 335 8.85 9.37 -11.13
CA ILE A 335 7.78 10.09 -10.45
C ILE A 335 7.61 11.52 -11.02
N ARG A 336 6.36 11.97 -11.12
CA ARG A 336 6.00 13.30 -11.64
C ARG A 336 5.25 14.09 -10.58
N ALA A 337 5.52 15.40 -10.51
CA ALA A 337 4.83 16.32 -9.60
C ALA A 337 3.73 17.05 -10.36
N MET A 338 2.48 16.67 -10.14
CA MET A 338 1.29 17.31 -10.70
C MET A 338 0.05 16.97 -9.86
N PRO A 339 -1.07 17.71 -9.98
CA PRO A 339 -2.32 17.37 -9.33
C PRO A 339 -2.80 15.94 -9.68
N ALA A 340 -3.43 15.26 -8.73
CA ALA A 340 -3.83 13.85 -8.90
C ALA A 340 -4.78 13.64 -10.09
N ALA A 341 -5.74 14.55 -10.29
CA ALA A 341 -6.64 14.49 -11.45
C ALA A 341 -5.91 14.67 -12.79
N ASP A 342 -4.90 15.53 -12.82
CA ASP A 342 -4.07 15.76 -14.01
C ASP A 342 -3.21 14.52 -14.31
N LEU A 343 -2.65 13.91 -13.26
CA LEU A 343 -1.88 12.67 -13.41
C LEU A 343 -2.74 11.57 -14.01
N VAL A 344 -3.97 11.38 -13.55
CA VAL A 344 -4.90 10.39 -14.15
C VAL A 344 -5.10 10.67 -15.64
N ARG A 345 -5.34 11.94 -16.04
CA ARG A 345 -5.52 12.30 -17.45
C ARG A 345 -4.27 11.99 -18.28
N VAL A 346 -3.11 12.45 -17.82
CA VAL A 346 -1.83 12.24 -18.52
C VAL A 346 -1.54 10.74 -18.67
N LEU A 347 -1.73 9.94 -17.64
CA LEU A 347 -1.55 8.48 -17.71
C LEU A 347 -2.45 7.83 -18.77
N MET A 348 -3.69 8.29 -18.89
CA MET A 348 -4.61 7.74 -19.87
C MET A 348 -4.36 8.23 -21.29
N ASP A 349 -3.93 9.49 -21.47
CA ASP A 349 -3.48 10.02 -22.76
C ASP A 349 -2.26 9.23 -23.26
N GLU A 350 -1.30 8.91 -22.39
CA GLU A 350 -0.14 8.07 -22.70
C GLU A 350 -0.55 6.64 -23.11
N VAL A 351 -1.55 6.03 -22.43
CA VAL A 351 -2.11 4.74 -22.84
C VAL A 351 -2.66 4.81 -24.27
N ASP A 352 -3.43 5.85 -24.59
CA ASP A 352 -3.99 6.06 -25.92
C ASP A 352 -2.90 6.31 -26.98
N GLU A 353 -1.80 6.98 -26.63
CA GLU A 353 -0.64 7.17 -27.51
C GLU A 353 0.04 5.83 -27.83
N VAL A 354 0.27 4.99 -26.84
CA VAL A 354 0.84 3.64 -27.04
C VAL A 354 -0.04 2.81 -27.95
N LEU A 355 -1.38 2.86 -27.78
CA LEU A 355 -2.31 2.13 -28.64
C LEU A 355 -2.33 2.64 -30.09
N ARG A 356 -2.18 3.96 -30.30
CA ARG A 356 -2.12 4.56 -31.64
C ARG A 356 -0.81 4.29 -32.38
N SER A 357 0.27 4.01 -31.66
CA SER A 357 1.59 3.73 -32.23
C SER A 357 1.79 2.28 -32.69
N ARG A 358 0.82 1.40 -32.42
CA ARG A 358 0.78 -0.03 -32.82
C ARG A 358 0.06 -0.19 -34.13
#